data_f06c212f580c71df0200ebc81037961c
#
_entry.id   f06c212f580c71df0200ebc81037961c
#
_cell.length_a   1.000
_cell.length_b   1.000
_cell.length_c   1.000
_cell.angle_alpha   90.00
_cell.angle_beta   90.00
_cell.angle_gamma   90.00
#
_symmetry.space_group_name_H-M   'P 1'
#
loop_
_entity.id
_entity.type
_entity.pdbx_description
1 polymer ?
#
loop_
_entity_poly.entity_id
_entity_poly.type
_entity_poly.pdbx_seq_one_letter_code
_entity_poly.pdbx_strand_id
1 'polypeptide(L)'
;MNTDFKSILFATNLSEHCAKAFNVVLSLASRYGAQIYILYVHESTGDYPKSFLKGYLGEEKWQELQQKHEDSARAVLIGKRSAGEHLQESLKEYCLELGRENQETGFTTPQILIREGDVIQEILDQAQENNCDLIVMAGNESFFTDNARIGTTIKTVMRKAHIPVLVVPPALDTKS
;
A
#
# COMPACT_ATOMS: atom_id res chain seq x y z
N MET A 1 -0.14 12.74 -26.06
CA MET A 1 -0.41 12.32 -24.69
C MET A 1 0.90 11.80 -24.11
N ASN A 2 1.41 12.43 -23.08
CA ASN A 2 2.56 11.86 -22.36
C ASN A 2 2.00 10.75 -21.49
N THR A 3 2.41 9.51 -21.75
CA THR A 3 1.92 8.30 -21.05
C THR A 3 2.88 7.86 -19.94
N ASP A 4 3.84 8.72 -19.58
CA ASP A 4 4.78 8.43 -18.51
C ASP A 4 4.12 8.71 -17.16
N PHE A 5 4.06 7.71 -16.30
CA PHE A 5 3.59 7.89 -14.94
C PHE A 5 4.69 8.54 -14.10
N LYS A 6 4.40 9.69 -13.49
CA LYS A 6 5.32 10.42 -12.63
C LYS A 6 5.00 10.26 -11.14
N SER A 7 3.76 9.96 -10.83
CA SER A 7 3.25 9.91 -9.48
C SER A 7 2.15 8.85 -9.35
N ILE A 8 2.39 7.82 -8.55
CA ILE A 8 1.51 6.66 -8.39
C ILE A 8 0.96 6.63 -6.97
N LEU A 9 -0.37 6.63 -6.82
CA LEU A 9 -1.04 6.37 -5.55
C LEU A 9 -1.34 4.88 -5.42
N PHE A 10 -0.78 4.23 -4.44
CA PHE A 10 -1.12 2.87 -4.07
C PHE A 10 -2.04 2.87 -2.85
N ALA A 11 -3.33 2.62 -3.07
CA ALA A 11 -4.31 2.50 -2.01
C ALA A 11 -4.35 1.06 -1.48
N THR A 12 -4.06 0.89 -0.20
CA THR A 12 -3.95 -0.41 0.46
C THR A 12 -4.85 -0.49 1.68
N ASN A 13 -5.47 -1.66 1.88
CA ASN A 13 -6.19 -2.01 3.11
C ASN A 13 -5.33 -2.88 4.04
N LEU A 14 -4.04 -2.99 3.75
CA LEU A 14 -3.07 -3.76 4.51
C LEU A 14 -3.36 -5.29 4.55
N SER A 15 -4.11 -5.82 3.58
CA SER A 15 -4.32 -7.26 3.44
C SER A 15 -3.15 -7.93 2.73
N GLU A 16 -3.03 -9.24 2.88
CA GLU A 16 -2.00 -10.05 2.19
C GLU A 16 -2.07 -9.93 0.66
N HIS A 17 -3.28 -9.71 0.12
CA HIS A 17 -3.49 -9.55 -1.33
C HIS A 17 -2.82 -8.29 -1.89
N CYS A 18 -2.55 -7.31 -1.05
CA CYS A 18 -1.89 -6.07 -1.46
C CYS A 18 -0.41 -6.25 -1.82
N ALA A 19 0.27 -7.30 -1.33
CA ALA A 19 1.70 -7.52 -1.58
C ALA A 19 2.02 -7.65 -3.09
N LYS A 20 1.23 -8.43 -3.82
CA LYS A 20 1.38 -8.56 -5.28
C LYS A 20 1.14 -7.23 -6.01
N ALA A 21 0.13 -6.48 -5.60
CA ALA A 21 -0.16 -5.17 -6.17
C ALA A 21 0.99 -4.19 -5.91
N PHE A 22 1.57 -4.23 -4.73
CA PHE A 22 2.73 -3.41 -4.39
C PHE A 22 3.96 -3.73 -5.25
N ASN A 23 4.24 -5.01 -5.53
CA ASN A 23 5.31 -5.40 -6.45
C ASN A 23 5.09 -4.84 -7.86
N VAL A 24 3.85 -4.79 -8.34
CA VAL A 24 3.51 -4.14 -9.62
C VAL A 24 3.78 -2.64 -9.56
N VAL A 25 3.42 -1.97 -8.45
CA VAL A 25 3.71 -0.54 -8.24
C VAL A 25 5.22 -0.29 -8.26
N LEU A 26 6.01 -1.10 -7.56
CA LEU A 26 7.47 -0.98 -7.55
C LEU A 26 8.06 -1.12 -8.97
N SER A 27 7.58 -2.11 -9.73
CA SER A 27 8.01 -2.34 -11.11
C SER A 27 7.69 -1.15 -12.02
N LEU A 28 6.49 -0.58 -11.91
CA LEU A 28 6.10 0.61 -12.68
C LEU A 28 6.92 1.83 -12.26
N ALA A 29 7.05 2.08 -10.96
CA ALA A 29 7.80 3.20 -10.43
C ALA A 29 9.27 3.16 -10.85
N SER A 30 9.89 1.98 -10.78
CA SER A 30 11.28 1.78 -11.25
C SER A 30 11.44 2.08 -12.74
N ARG A 31 10.46 1.65 -13.57
CA ARG A 31 10.50 1.85 -15.03
C ARG A 31 10.33 3.30 -15.45
N TYR A 32 9.45 4.03 -14.77
CA TYR A 32 9.10 5.41 -15.13
C TYR A 32 9.79 6.46 -14.26
N GLY A 33 10.55 6.06 -13.23
CA GLY A 33 11.10 6.99 -12.25
C GLY A 33 10.00 7.69 -11.44
N ALA A 34 8.88 7.01 -11.21
CA ALA A 34 7.71 7.60 -10.58
C ALA A 34 7.83 7.66 -9.06
N GLN A 35 7.32 8.74 -8.46
CA GLN A 35 7.12 8.83 -7.02
C GLN A 35 5.97 7.93 -6.60
N ILE A 36 6.14 7.16 -5.53
CA ILE A 36 5.09 6.32 -4.96
C ILE A 36 4.53 6.99 -3.71
N TYR A 37 3.20 7.03 -3.61
CA TYR A 37 2.44 7.36 -2.41
C TYR A 37 1.68 6.13 -1.97
N ILE A 38 1.96 5.63 -0.76
CA ILE A 38 1.24 4.50 -0.16
C ILE A 38 0.18 5.07 0.76
N LEU A 39 -1.08 4.90 0.41
CA LEU A 39 -2.21 5.38 1.20
C LEU A 39 -2.88 4.25 1.97
N TYR A 40 -2.94 4.40 3.26
CA TYR A 40 -3.81 3.63 4.15
C TYR A 40 -4.86 4.55 4.79
N VAL A 41 -6.12 4.19 4.67
CA VAL A 41 -7.23 4.92 5.29
C VAL A 41 -7.78 4.10 6.45
N HIS A 42 -7.80 4.70 7.61
CA HIS A 42 -8.34 4.13 8.84
C HIS A 42 -9.80 4.54 9.03
N GLU A 43 -10.70 3.56 9.08
CA GLU A 43 -12.10 3.79 9.42
C GLU A 43 -12.29 3.75 10.95
N SER A 44 -11.84 4.75 11.65
CA SER A 44 -11.99 5.19 13.06
C SER A 44 -12.31 4.20 14.21
N THR A 45 -12.15 2.88 14.10
CA THR A 45 -12.52 1.95 15.19
C THR A 45 -11.59 0.76 15.41
N GLY A 46 -10.29 0.88 15.40
CA GLY A 46 -9.57 -0.31 15.82
C GLY A 46 -8.07 -0.37 15.54
N ASP A 47 -7.48 -1.42 16.02
CA ASP A 47 -6.07 -1.73 15.89
C ASP A 47 -5.64 -1.88 14.42
N TYR A 48 -4.50 -1.30 14.08
CA TYR A 48 -3.86 -1.50 12.77
C TYR A 48 -3.53 -2.97 12.53
N PRO A 49 -3.88 -3.54 11.37
CA PRO A 49 -3.68 -4.96 11.10
C PRO A 49 -2.20 -5.34 11.09
N LYS A 50 -1.76 -6.15 12.04
CA LYS A 50 -0.39 -6.70 12.11
C LYS A 50 -0.07 -7.62 10.92
N SER A 51 -1.10 -8.24 10.34
CA SER A 51 -0.99 -9.16 9.20
C SER A 51 -0.43 -8.53 7.93
N PHE A 52 -0.55 -7.22 7.78
CA PHE A 52 -0.08 -6.50 6.61
C PHE A 52 1.43 -6.54 6.42
N LEU A 53 2.17 -6.14 7.45
CA LEU A 53 3.63 -6.12 7.38
C LEU A 53 4.20 -7.52 7.20
N LYS A 54 3.57 -8.52 7.83
CA LYS A 54 3.92 -9.91 7.67
C LYS A 54 3.72 -10.43 6.24
N GLY A 55 2.63 -10.04 5.58
CA GLY A 55 2.34 -10.41 4.18
C GLY A 55 3.33 -9.80 3.18
N TYR A 56 3.81 -8.58 3.42
CA TYR A 56 4.79 -7.90 2.56
C TYR A 56 6.23 -8.35 2.77
N LEU A 57 6.61 -8.56 4.03
CA LEU A 57 8.00 -8.78 4.42
C LEU A 57 8.38 -10.25 4.42
N GLY A 58 7.39 -11.16 4.50
CA GLY A 58 7.62 -12.53 4.89
C GLY A 58 7.91 -12.67 6.39
N GLU A 59 7.80 -13.88 6.89
CA GLU A 59 7.90 -14.20 8.32
C GLU A 59 9.25 -13.77 8.95
N GLU A 60 10.36 -14.05 8.26
CA GLU A 60 11.70 -13.76 8.79
C GLU A 60 11.97 -12.27 8.94
N LYS A 61 11.71 -11.47 7.89
CA LYS A 61 11.89 -10.02 7.94
C LYS A 61 10.92 -9.35 8.91
N TRP A 62 9.72 -9.88 9.03
CA TRP A 62 8.76 -9.41 10.03
C TRP A 62 9.28 -9.61 11.46
N GLN A 63 9.86 -10.79 11.75
CA GLN A 63 10.44 -11.07 13.06
C GLN A 63 11.66 -10.20 13.34
N GLU A 64 12.53 -9.97 12.37
CA GLU A 64 13.67 -9.04 12.52
C GLU A 64 13.22 -7.61 12.82
N LEU A 65 12.19 -7.11 12.12
CA LEU A 65 11.61 -5.80 12.38
C LEU A 65 10.96 -5.72 13.77
N GLN A 66 10.26 -6.77 14.19
CA GLN A 66 9.70 -6.84 15.54
C GLN A 66 10.78 -6.78 16.62
N GLN A 67 11.90 -7.47 16.43
CA GLN A 67 13.02 -7.44 17.40
C GLN A 67 13.71 -6.07 17.42
N LYS A 68 13.96 -5.45 16.26
CA LYS A 68 14.53 -4.10 16.19
C LYS A 68 13.63 -3.03 16.80
N HIS A 69 12.30 -3.23 16.75
CA HIS A 69 11.30 -2.26 17.19
C HIS A 69 10.64 -2.61 18.53
N GLU A 70 11.20 -3.54 19.30
CA GLU A 70 10.66 -3.89 20.60
C GLU A 70 10.54 -2.67 21.53
N ASP A 71 11.49 -1.75 21.46
CA ASP A 71 11.43 -0.48 22.19
C ASP A 71 10.35 0.46 21.65
N SER A 72 10.11 0.47 20.33
CA SER A 72 9.03 1.25 19.70
C SER A 72 7.66 0.65 20.00
N ALA A 73 7.54 -0.68 20.00
CA ALA A 73 6.32 -1.37 20.43
C ALA A 73 5.98 -1.12 21.90
N ARG A 74 7.00 -1.10 22.76
CA ARG A 74 6.84 -0.68 24.17
C ARG A 74 6.37 0.76 24.28
N ALA A 75 6.88 1.67 23.46
CA ALA A 75 6.46 3.07 23.45
C ALA A 75 4.99 3.24 23.06
N VAL A 76 4.47 2.41 22.16
CA VAL A 76 3.03 2.35 21.81
C VAL A 76 2.21 1.83 22.99
N LEU A 77 2.65 0.73 23.62
CA LEU A 77 1.97 0.12 24.76
C LEU A 77 1.87 1.05 25.97
N ILE A 78 2.86 1.91 26.19
CA ILE A 78 2.86 2.91 27.26
C ILE A 78 2.25 4.25 26.86
N GLY A 79 1.61 4.33 25.67
CA GLY A 79 0.90 5.52 25.18
C GLY A 79 1.78 6.68 24.74
N LYS A 80 3.09 6.47 24.55
CA LYS A 80 4.02 7.52 24.07
C LYS A 80 3.99 7.72 22.56
N ARG A 81 3.54 6.71 21.79
CA ARG A 81 3.39 6.76 20.33
C ARG A 81 2.05 6.18 19.92
N SER A 82 1.48 6.69 18.84
CA SER A 82 0.29 6.09 18.25
C SER A 82 0.63 4.84 17.44
N ALA A 83 -0.31 3.90 17.34
CA ALA A 83 -0.14 2.72 16.48
C ALA A 83 0.12 3.11 15.01
N GLY A 84 -0.44 4.23 14.56
CA GLY A 84 -0.22 4.77 13.22
C GLY A 84 1.20 5.25 12.97
N GLU A 85 1.83 5.90 13.95
CA GLU A 85 3.24 6.31 13.86
C GLU A 85 4.17 5.11 13.78
N HIS A 86 3.89 4.06 14.55
CA HIS A 86 4.67 2.83 14.49
C HIS A 86 4.53 2.11 13.14
N LEU A 87 3.32 2.02 12.60
CA LEU A 87 3.07 1.47 11.28
C LEU A 87 3.78 2.28 10.18
N GLN A 88 3.71 3.61 10.25
CA GLN A 88 4.37 4.52 9.32
C GLN A 88 5.90 4.32 9.32
N GLU A 89 6.49 4.21 10.51
CA GLU A 89 7.94 4.00 10.66
C GLU A 89 8.38 2.65 10.09
N SER A 90 7.64 1.58 10.39
CA SER A 90 7.91 0.24 9.89
C SER A 90 7.80 0.16 8.36
N LEU A 91 6.79 0.78 7.77
CA LEU A 91 6.64 0.86 6.31
C LEU A 91 7.76 1.67 5.67
N LYS A 92 8.15 2.78 6.28
CA LYS A 92 9.24 3.63 5.79
C LYS A 92 10.57 2.87 5.80
N GLU A 93 10.86 2.13 6.85
CA GLU A 93 12.07 1.32 6.95
C GLU A 93 12.12 0.22 5.89
N TYR A 94 11.00 -0.46 5.69
CA TYR A 94 10.85 -1.45 4.62
C TYR A 94 11.09 -0.84 3.23
N CYS A 95 10.51 0.33 2.96
CA CYS A 95 10.71 1.02 1.68
C CYS A 95 12.18 1.44 1.48
N LEU A 96 12.88 1.82 2.57
CA LEU A 96 14.30 2.14 2.51
C LEU A 96 15.15 0.88 2.22
N GLU A 97 14.82 -0.27 2.79
CA GLU A 97 15.50 -1.54 2.49
C GLU A 97 15.30 -1.94 1.04
N LEU A 98 14.08 -1.87 0.53
CA LEU A 98 13.79 -2.12 -0.89
C LEU A 98 14.56 -1.15 -1.80
N GLY A 99 14.68 0.12 -1.42
CA GLY A 99 15.46 1.11 -2.14
C GLY A 99 16.95 0.77 -2.17
N ARG A 100 17.51 0.18 -1.11
CA ARG A 100 18.89 -0.28 -1.07
C ARG A 100 19.14 -1.51 -1.95
N GLU A 101 18.19 -2.46 -1.96
CA GLU A 101 18.25 -3.66 -2.80
C GLU A 101 18.13 -3.30 -4.30
N ASN A 102 17.47 -2.21 -4.64
CA ASN A 102 17.20 -1.76 -6.00
C ASN A 102 17.96 -0.49 -6.39
N GLN A 103 19.12 -0.19 -5.79
CA GLN A 103 19.90 1.03 -6.02
C GLN A 103 20.26 1.32 -7.48
N GLU A 104 20.26 0.31 -8.34
CA GLU A 104 20.57 0.47 -9.78
C GLU A 104 19.37 0.97 -10.62
N THR A 105 18.17 1.07 -10.06
CA THR A 105 16.91 1.26 -10.82
C THR A 105 16.29 2.64 -10.73
N GLY A 106 16.93 3.63 -10.09
CA GLY A 106 16.35 4.97 -9.94
C GLY A 106 15.11 5.01 -9.03
N PHE A 107 15.01 4.08 -8.10
CA PHE A 107 13.90 3.96 -7.16
C PHE A 107 13.83 5.15 -6.21
N THR A 108 12.69 5.81 -6.17
CA THR A 108 12.40 6.89 -5.22
C THR A 108 11.72 6.31 -3.98
N THR A 109 12.20 6.67 -2.79
CA THR A 109 11.59 6.21 -1.52
C THR A 109 10.11 6.58 -1.46
N PRO A 110 9.19 5.61 -1.27
CA PRO A 110 7.76 5.88 -1.16
C PRO A 110 7.41 6.83 -0.02
N GLN A 111 6.44 7.69 -0.24
CA GLN A 111 5.80 8.48 0.81
C GLN A 111 4.61 7.72 1.37
N ILE A 112 4.50 7.68 2.69
CA ILE A 112 3.44 6.96 3.39
C ILE A 112 2.42 7.96 3.91
N LEU A 113 1.18 7.78 3.49
CA LEU A 113 0.03 8.58 3.86
C LEU A 113 -0.92 7.73 4.70
N ILE A 114 -1.11 8.11 5.96
CA ILE A 114 -2.13 7.53 6.83
C ILE A 114 -3.20 8.58 7.03
N ARG A 115 -4.44 8.22 6.70
CA ARG A 115 -5.60 9.09 6.80
C ARG A 115 -6.71 8.41 7.58
N GLU A 116 -7.59 9.21 8.16
CA GLU A 116 -8.79 8.77 8.84
C GLU A 116 -10.01 9.34 8.12
N GLY A 117 -10.99 8.48 7.81
CA GLY A 117 -12.21 8.92 7.17
C GLY A 117 -12.82 7.93 6.18
N ASP A 118 -13.56 8.43 5.21
CA ASP A 118 -14.14 7.62 4.14
C ASP A 118 -13.08 7.20 3.14
N VAL A 119 -12.92 5.89 2.94
CA VAL A 119 -11.87 5.30 2.11
C VAL A 119 -11.91 5.83 0.67
N ILE A 120 -13.09 5.93 0.09
CA ILE A 120 -13.25 6.35 -1.31
C ILE A 120 -12.87 7.82 -1.46
N GLN A 121 -13.37 8.66 -0.55
CA GLN A 121 -13.09 10.08 -0.58
C GLN A 121 -11.60 10.36 -0.39
N GLU A 122 -10.99 9.72 0.61
CA GLU A 122 -9.55 9.88 0.88
C GLU A 122 -8.69 9.43 -0.30
N ILE A 123 -9.02 8.32 -0.98
CA ILE A 123 -8.29 7.89 -2.18
C ILE A 123 -8.33 8.96 -3.27
N LEU A 124 -9.49 9.52 -3.53
CA LEU A 124 -9.66 10.54 -4.56
C LEU A 124 -8.97 11.86 -4.21
N ASP A 125 -9.11 12.30 -2.95
CA ASP A 125 -8.52 13.53 -2.45
C ASP A 125 -6.98 13.42 -2.44
N GLN A 126 -6.43 12.32 -1.94
CA GLN A 126 -4.98 12.14 -1.90
C GLN A 126 -4.38 11.97 -3.31
N ALA A 127 -5.10 11.38 -4.25
CA ALA A 127 -4.66 11.34 -5.63
C ALA A 127 -4.58 12.74 -6.25
N GLN A 128 -5.54 13.60 -5.93
CA GLN A 128 -5.57 14.98 -6.41
C GLN A 128 -4.52 15.85 -5.70
N GLU A 129 -4.44 15.81 -4.37
CA GLU A 129 -3.50 16.61 -3.57
C GLU A 129 -2.04 16.35 -3.92
N ASN A 130 -1.70 15.09 -4.23
CA ASN A 130 -0.35 14.68 -4.60
C ASN A 130 -0.11 14.67 -6.12
N ASN A 131 -1.05 15.19 -6.91
CA ASN A 131 -0.97 15.22 -8.38
C ASN A 131 -0.62 13.85 -8.97
N CYS A 132 -1.25 12.80 -8.45
CA CYS A 132 -1.05 11.45 -8.96
C CYS A 132 -1.67 11.30 -10.35
N ASP A 133 -1.00 10.53 -11.18
CA ASP A 133 -1.43 10.22 -12.56
C ASP A 133 -1.83 8.75 -12.74
N LEU A 134 -1.72 7.95 -11.69
CA LEU A 134 -2.18 6.57 -11.62
C LEU A 134 -2.61 6.22 -10.20
N ILE A 135 -3.77 5.58 -10.04
CA ILE A 135 -4.18 4.91 -8.81
C ILE A 135 -4.02 3.40 -9.00
N VAL A 136 -3.40 2.72 -8.04
CA VAL A 136 -3.28 1.26 -8.03
C VAL A 136 -4.01 0.71 -6.81
N MET A 137 -4.82 -0.31 -7.01
CA MET A 137 -5.59 -1.00 -5.98
C MET A 137 -5.45 -2.52 -6.12
N ALA A 138 -5.46 -3.24 -5.01
CA ALA A 138 -5.50 -4.70 -5.02
C ALA A 138 -6.94 -5.21 -5.10
N GLY A 139 -7.18 -6.17 -5.98
CA GLY A 139 -8.41 -6.96 -5.97
C GLY A 139 -8.39 -7.99 -4.84
N ASN A 140 -9.57 -8.44 -4.40
CA ASN A 140 -9.73 -9.51 -3.42
C ASN A 140 -10.01 -10.86 -4.10
N GLU A 141 -10.07 -11.95 -3.31
CA GLU A 141 -10.29 -13.31 -3.81
C GLU A 141 -11.60 -13.48 -4.59
N SER A 142 -12.63 -12.70 -4.28
CA SER A 142 -13.90 -12.74 -5.00
C SER A 142 -13.80 -12.37 -6.49
N PHE A 143 -12.64 -11.83 -6.90
CA PHE A 143 -12.35 -11.48 -8.30
C PHE A 143 -12.36 -12.69 -9.25
N PHE A 144 -12.13 -13.90 -8.74
CA PHE A 144 -12.00 -15.13 -9.53
C PHE A 144 -13.21 -16.07 -9.43
N THR A 145 -14.26 -15.73 -8.69
CA THR A 145 -15.47 -16.55 -8.62
C THR A 145 -16.38 -16.25 -9.81
N ASP A 146 -17.16 -17.26 -10.27
CA ASP A 146 -18.09 -17.10 -11.40
C ASP A 146 -19.15 -16.00 -11.17
N ASN A 147 -19.37 -15.63 -9.92
CA ASN A 147 -20.17 -14.48 -9.51
C ASN A 147 -19.31 -13.27 -9.10
N ALA A 148 -18.10 -13.17 -9.64
CA ALA A 148 -17.13 -12.16 -9.27
C ALA A 148 -17.73 -10.76 -9.38
N ARG A 149 -17.80 -10.08 -8.24
CA ARG A 149 -18.13 -8.67 -8.16
C ARG A 149 -16.89 -7.91 -7.77
N ILE A 150 -16.50 -6.98 -8.64
CA ILE A 150 -15.50 -5.98 -8.26
C ILE A 150 -15.99 -5.30 -6.98
N GLY A 151 -15.17 -5.26 -5.95
CA GLY A 151 -15.52 -4.67 -4.66
C GLY A 151 -16.08 -3.24 -4.82
N THR A 152 -17.03 -2.89 -3.97
CA THR A 152 -17.75 -1.59 -4.06
C THR A 152 -16.78 -0.41 -4.05
N THR A 153 -15.72 -0.46 -3.26
CA THR A 153 -14.68 0.58 -3.19
C THR A 153 -13.98 0.75 -4.53
N ILE A 154 -13.46 -0.34 -5.11
CA ILE A 154 -12.78 -0.32 -6.42
C ILE A 154 -13.71 0.22 -7.49
N LYS A 155 -14.92 -0.31 -7.59
CA LYS A 155 -15.93 0.12 -8.57
C LYS A 155 -16.25 1.61 -8.45
N THR A 156 -16.35 2.12 -7.23
CA THR A 156 -16.68 3.53 -6.99
C THR A 156 -15.50 4.43 -7.31
N VAL A 157 -14.28 4.04 -6.93
CA VAL A 157 -13.07 4.78 -7.28
C VAL A 157 -12.89 4.83 -8.80
N MET A 158 -13.02 3.70 -9.51
CA MET A 158 -12.94 3.66 -10.99
C MET A 158 -13.95 4.59 -11.67
N ARG A 159 -15.13 4.72 -11.11
CA ARG A 159 -16.18 5.59 -11.69
C ARG A 159 -15.95 7.07 -11.42
N LYS A 160 -15.35 7.42 -10.26
CA LYS A 160 -15.17 8.81 -9.82
C LYS A 160 -13.79 9.38 -10.11
N ALA A 161 -12.78 8.53 -10.29
CA ALA A 161 -11.42 8.97 -10.59
C ALA A 161 -11.36 9.64 -11.97
N HIS A 162 -10.60 10.74 -12.06
CA HIS A 162 -10.31 11.43 -13.31
C HIS A 162 -8.98 11.01 -13.93
N ILE A 163 -8.30 10.05 -13.32
CA ILE A 163 -7.02 9.47 -13.74
C ILE A 163 -7.17 7.95 -13.86
N PRO A 164 -6.30 7.27 -14.59
CA PRO A 164 -6.29 5.80 -14.70
C PRO A 164 -6.28 5.10 -13.36
N VAL A 165 -7.03 4.00 -13.27
CA VAL A 165 -7.06 3.11 -12.10
C VAL A 165 -6.64 1.71 -12.54
N LEU A 166 -5.53 1.22 -12.00
CA LEU A 166 -5.04 -0.13 -12.21
C LEU A 166 -5.48 -1.02 -11.05
N VAL A 167 -6.22 -2.06 -11.37
CA VAL A 167 -6.62 -3.08 -10.39
C VAL A 167 -5.78 -4.32 -10.59
N VAL A 168 -5.01 -4.70 -9.58
CA VAL A 168 -4.16 -5.89 -9.62
C VAL A 168 -4.91 -7.04 -8.95
N PRO A 169 -5.20 -8.14 -9.68
CA PRO A 169 -5.86 -9.29 -9.09
C PRO A 169 -4.95 -9.96 -8.04
N PRO A 170 -5.52 -10.62 -7.00
CA PRO A 170 -4.73 -11.36 -6.03
C PRO A 170 -3.93 -12.48 -6.71
N ALA A 171 -2.92 -13.01 -6.02
CA ALA A 171 -2.23 -14.20 -6.51
C ALA A 171 -3.23 -15.38 -6.56
N LEU A 172 -3.23 -16.11 -7.67
CA LEU A 172 -3.90 -17.41 -7.68
C LEU A 172 -3.05 -18.35 -6.82
N ASP A 173 -3.62 -18.84 -5.72
CA ASP A 173 -3.05 -19.98 -5.05
C ASP A 173 -3.15 -21.18 -6.00
N THR A 174 -2.08 -21.42 -6.75
CA THR A 174 -1.91 -22.70 -7.45
C THR A 174 -1.61 -23.77 -6.40
N LYS A 175 -2.65 -24.18 -5.66
CA LYS A 175 -2.62 -25.47 -4.98
C LYS A 175 -2.70 -26.53 -6.06
N SER A 176 -1.53 -26.98 -6.46
CA SER A 176 -1.37 -28.26 -7.15
C SER A 176 -1.38 -29.38 -6.14
#